data_cf63bbf34df35f69f0e337aeb77498cf
#
_entry.id   cf63bbf34df35f69f0e337aeb77498cf
#
_cell.length_a   1.000
_cell.length_b   1.000
_cell.length_c   1.000
_cell.angle_alpha   90.00
_cell.angle_beta   90.00
_cell.angle_gamma   90.00
#
_symmetry.space_group_name_H-M   'P 1'
#
loop_
_entity.id
_entity.type
_entity.pdbx_description
1 polymer ?
#
loop_
_entity_poly.entity_id
_entity_poly.type
_entity_poly.pdbx_seq_one_letter_code
_entity_poly.pdbx_strand_id
1 'polypeptide(L)'
;ETACEKPLGRNVKEAKKVLELTQRVGLLDGYLENQVFAPSVTRGKEIIWSRGAKVTGRPYLARAAEEHSGPHMPWFWEGELQGGGVLNDMMCHSVEEARFLLTDPEKKRESLTPVSVNAYASCLKWQRPEYAEILSKNSGGKTDYLKRPSEDFARSLIEYRDEENQKLVVETTTSWCFVGAGLRLSMELFGPEYSMFVNTLDLSL
;
A
#
# COMPACT_ATOMS: atom_id res chain seq x y z
N GLU A 1 15.66 4.19 21.04
CA GLU A 1 14.72 4.63 19.99
C GLU A 1 14.98 3.85 18.73
N THR A 2 13.92 3.45 18.05
CA THR A 2 14.02 2.69 16.79
C THR A 2 12.96 3.17 15.82
N ALA A 3 13.36 3.43 14.58
CA ALA A 3 12.45 3.70 13.47
C ALA A 3 12.69 2.66 12.37
N CYS A 4 11.62 2.06 11.86
CA CYS A 4 11.69 1.04 10.82
C CYS A 4 10.87 1.44 9.62
N GLU A 5 11.51 1.40 8.44
CA GLU A 5 10.83 1.57 7.15
C GLU A 5 9.88 0.42 6.86
N LYS A 6 8.92 0.72 5.99
CA LYS A 6 8.01 -0.28 5.44
C LYS A 6 8.74 -1.22 4.43
N PRO A 7 8.33 -2.45 4.30
CA PRO A 7 7.49 -3.21 5.24
C PRO A 7 8.27 -3.58 6.50
N LEU A 8 7.58 -3.79 7.61
CA LEU A 8 8.20 -4.09 8.90
C LEU A 8 9.02 -5.40 8.92
N GLY A 9 8.77 -6.28 7.99
CA GLY A 9 9.50 -7.53 7.81
C GLY A 9 9.12 -8.20 6.49
N ARG A 10 9.92 -9.15 6.04
CA ARG A 10 9.67 -9.91 4.80
C ARG A 10 8.42 -10.81 4.89
N ASN A 11 7.99 -11.10 6.11
CA ASN A 11 6.80 -11.90 6.39
C ASN A 11 6.27 -11.60 7.81
N VAL A 12 5.06 -12.06 8.10
CA VAL A 12 4.39 -11.83 9.38
C VAL A 12 5.20 -12.32 10.58
N LYS A 13 5.94 -13.43 10.45
CA LYS A 13 6.76 -13.98 11.53
C LYS A 13 7.91 -13.04 11.91
N GLU A 14 8.57 -12.46 10.91
CA GLU A 14 9.65 -11.49 11.14
C GLU A 14 9.10 -10.17 11.69
N ALA A 15 8.01 -9.66 11.13
CA ALA A 15 7.34 -8.46 11.63
C ALA A 15 6.90 -8.60 13.10
N LYS A 16 6.33 -9.76 13.48
CA LYS A 16 5.97 -10.04 14.88
C LYS A 16 7.17 -10.03 15.81
N LYS A 17 8.31 -10.60 15.39
CA LYS A 17 9.54 -10.56 16.21
C LYS A 17 10.04 -9.14 16.47
N VAL A 18 9.98 -8.28 15.45
CA VAL A 18 10.36 -6.87 15.60
C VAL A 18 9.42 -6.19 16.60
N LEU A 19 8.11 -6.35 16.43
CA LEU A 19 7.10 -5.77 17.32
C LEU A 19 7.27 -6.26 18.78
N GLU A 20 7.40 -7.57 18.99
CA GLU A 20 7.60 -8.16 20.32
C GLU A 20 8.87 -7.65 21.00
N LEU A 21 9.95 -7.46 20.22
CA LEU A 21 11.20 -6.92 20.74
C LEU A 21 11.06 -5.46 21.16
N THR A 22 10.47 -4.61 20.32
CA THR A 22 10.26 -3.19 20.65
C THR A 22 9.38 -3.00 21.87
N GLN A 23 8.29 -3.76 21.98
CA GLN A 23 7.42 -3.76 23.16
C GLN A 23 8.15 -4.20 24.42
N ARG A 24 8.98 -5.25 24.33
CA ARG A 24 9.74 -5.79 25.48
C ARG A 24 10.77 -4.80 26.01
N VAL A 25 11.42 -4.05 25.14
CA VAL A 25 12.46 -3.08 25.57
C VAL A 25 11.87 -1.75 26.01
N GLY A 26 10.59 -1.46 25.70
CA GLY A 26 9.88 -0.26 26.15
C GLY A 26 10.49 1.06 25.67
N LEU A 27 11.19 1.05 24.55
CA LEU A 27 11.76 2.25 23.94
C LEU A 27 10.78 2.87 22.95
N LEU A 28 10.97 4.17 22.67
CA LEU A 28 10.23 4.85 21.63
C LEU A 28 10.51 4.18 20.28
N ASP A 29 9.46 3.79 19.60
CA ASP A 29 9.53 3.16 18.28
C ASP A 29 8.60 3.87 17.28
N GLY A 30 8.91 3.73 16.00
CA GLY A 30 8.14 4.28 14.90
C GLY A 30 8.17 3.36 13.68
N TYR A 31 7.00 3.17 13.08
CA TYR A 31 6.85 2.53 11.78
C TYR A 31 6.62 3.61 10.72
N LEU A 32 7.51 3.66 9.73
CA LEU A 32 7.58 4.76 8.78
C LEU A 32 6.75 4.50 7.52
N GLU A 33 5.42 4.41 7.68
CA GLU A 33 4.48 4.49 6.56
C GLU A 33 4.24 5.96 6.22
N ASN A 34 4.93 6.46 5.20
CA ASN A 34 5.01 7.89 4.90
C ASN A 34 3.86 8.43 4.05
N GLN A 35 3.20 7.60 3.23
CA GLN A 35 2.21 8.06 2.25
C GLN A 35 0.96 8.66 2.89
N VAL A 36 0.56 8.17 4.06
CA VAL A 36 -0.58 8.73 4.80
C VAL A 36 -0.36 10.18 5.24
N PHE A 37 0.91 10.64 5.29
CA PHE A 37 1.27 12.01 5.64
C PHE A 37 1.37 12.95 4.44
N ALA A 38 1.14 12.46 3.22
CA ALA A 38 1.12 13.32 2.04
C ALA A 38 0.06 14.43 2.22
N PRO A 39 0.39 15.70 1.92
CA PRO A 39 -0.52 16.83 2.17
C PRO A 39 -1.90 16.68 1.53
N SER A 40 -1.98 16.10 0.33
CA SER A 40 -3.25 15.81 -0.35
C SER A 40 -4.10 14.78 0.39
N VAL A 41 -3.48 13.76 1.01
CA VAL A 41 -4.15 12.70 1.77
C VAL A 41 -4.68 13.24 3.09
N THR A 42 -3.82 13.90 3.86
CA THR A 42 -4.19 14.47 5.16
C THR A 42 -5.26 15.55 5.02
N ARG A 43 -5.10 16.45 4.05
CA ARG A 43 -6.07 17.52 3.80
C ARG A 43 -7.40 17.00 3.25
N GLY A 44 -7.33 16.00 2.35
CA GLY A 44 -8.53 15.36 1.83
C GLY A 44 -9.33 14.68 2.93
N LYS A 45 -8.68 13.91 3.81
CA LYS A 45 -9.29 13.31 4.98
C LYS A 45 -9.95 14.35 5.89
N GLU A 46 -9.23 15.41 6.22
CA GLU A 46 -9.76 16.51 7.05
C GLU A 46 -11.03 17.11 6.47
N ILE A 47 -11.04 17.44 5.18
CA ILE A 47 -12.20 18.03 4.50
C ILE A 47 -13.40 17.07 4.53
N ILE A 48 -13.20 15.82 4.16
CA ILE A 48 -14.27 14.83 4.12
C ILE A 48 -14.87 14.62 5.50
N TRP A 49 -14.05 14.39 6.51
CA TRP A 49 -14.54 14.09 7.85
C TRP A 49 -15.11 15.32 8.58
N SER A 50 -14.61 16.53 8.30
CA SER A 50 -15.13 17.75 8.90
C SER A 50 -16.41 18.27 8.23
N ARG A 51 -16.73 17.85 7.01
CA ARG A 51 -17.87 18.34 6.22
C ARG A 51 -18.83 17.22 5.81
N GLY A 52 -18.50 16.46 4.76
CA GLY A 52 -19.38 15.45 4.18
C GLY A 52 -19.83 14.41 5.18
N ALA A 53 -18.90 13.80 5.90
CA ALA A 53 -19.18 12.75 6.87
C ALA A 53 -20.06 13.23 8.05
N LYS A 54 -19.91 14.49 8.48
CA LYS A 54 -20.76 15.09 9.53
C LYS A 54 -22.21 15.27 9.11
N VAL A 55 -22.46 15.45 7.81
CA VAL A 55 -23.81 15.77 7.31
C VAL A 55 -24.55 14.51 6.86
N THR A 56 -23.87 13.64 6.13
CA THR A 56 -24.52 12.50 5.46
C THR A 56 -24.05 11.12 5.92
N GLY A 57 -23.06 11.06 6.82
CA GLY A 57 -22.51 9.82 7.37
C GLY A 57 -21.11 9.52 6.85
N ARG A 58 -20.45 8.58 7.50
CA ARG A 58 -19.07 8.20 7.24
C ARG A 58 -18.83 7.66 5.82
N PRO A 59 -17.60 7.75 5.31
CA PRO A 59 -17.24 7.04 4.08
C PRO A 59 -17.28 5.52 4.29
N TYR A 60 -17.64 4.79 3.23
CA TYR A 60 -17.83 3.33 3.26
C TYR A 60 -17.00 2.57 2.21
N LEU A 61 -16.46 3.26 1.21
CA LEU A 61 -15.61 2.68 0.19
C LEU A 61 -14.38 3.56 -0.02
N ALA A 62 -13.20 2.95 0.02
CA ALA A 62 -11.96 3.57 -0.41
C ALA A 62 -11.28 2.74 -1.48
N ARG A 63 -10.65 3.41 -2.45
CA ARG A 63 -9.75 2.80 -3.43
C ARG A 63 -8.40 3.48 -3.32
N ALA A 64 -7.33 2.69 -3.35
CA ALA A 64 -5.98 3.21 -3.38
C ALA A 64 -5.11 2.41 -4.37
N ALA A 65 -4.34 3.14 -5.16
CA ALA A 65 -3.38 2.53 -6.07
C ALA A 65 -2.04 3.24 -5.98
N GLU A 66 -0.98 2.44 -5.89
CA GLU A 66 0.39 2.91 -5.95
C GLU A 66 1.15 2.11 -7.01
N GLU A 67 1.71 2.81 -7.99
CA GLU A 67 2.32 2.18 -9.16
C GLU A 67 3.56 2.96 -9.62
N HIS A 68 4.61 2.22 -10.01
CA HIS A 68 5.80 2.77 -10.65
C HIS A 68 6.42 1.78 -11.64
N SER A 69 7.51 2.16 -12.29
CA SER A 69 8.16 1.35 -13.33
C SER A 69 9.08 0.24 -12.81
N GLY A 70 9.03 -0.07 -11.54
CA GLY A 70 9.88 -1.03 -10.86
C GLY A 70 10.96 -0.37 -9.99
N PRO A 71 11.44 -1.08 -8.97
CA PRO A 71 12.45 -0.56 -8.03
C PRO A 71 13.83 -0.43 -8.67
N HIS A 72 14.65 0.49 -8.15
CA HIS A 72 15.97 0.80 -8.70
C HIS A 72 17.07 -0.12 -8.18
N MET A 73 16.90 -0.73 -7.00
CA MET A 73 17.93 -1.56 -6.38
C MET A 73 17.74 -3.03 -6.74
N PRO A 74 18.80 -3.76 -7.14
CA PRO A 74 18.71 -5.14 -7.58
C PRO A 74 18.05 -6.11 -6.57
N TRP A 75 18.27 -5.90 -5.27
CA TRP A 75 17.76 -6.78 -4.23
C TRP A 75 16.23 -6.78 -4.10
N PHE A 76 15.54 -5.71 -4.53
CA PHE A 76 14.08 -5.69 -4.57
C PHE A 76 13.48 -6.73 -5.53
N TRP A 77 14.22 -7.08 -6.58
CA TRP A 77 13.80 -8.08 -7.56
C TRP A 77 13.99 -9.52 -7.09
N GLU A 78 14.61 -9.70 -5.93
CA GLU A 78 14.87 -11.00 -5.32
C GLU A 78 13.90 -11.24 -4.17
N GLY A 79 12.83 -12.01 -4.42
CA GLY A 79 11.78 -12.27 -3.44
C GLY A 79 12.28 -12.85 -2.11
N GLU A 80 13.37 -13.58 -2.10
CA GLU A 80 14.00 -14.09 -0.88
C GLU A 80 14.58 -12.97 0.00
N LEU A 81 15.06 -11.89 -0.60
CA LEU A 81 15.61 -10.74 0.12
C LEU A 81 14.53 -9.76 0.53
N GLN A 82 13.59 -9.49 -0.36
CA GLN A 82 12.52 -8.49 -0.18
C GLN A 82 11.27 -9.07 0.51
N GLY A 83 11.06 -10.38 0.43
CA GLY A 83 9.93 -11.08 1.02
C GLY A 83 8.76 -11.36 0.07
N GLY A 84 8.89 -10.96 -1.20
CA GLY A 84 7.90 -11.09 -2.26
C GLY A 84 8.25 -10.20 -3.42
N GLY A 85 7.26 -9.67 -4.11
CA GLY A 85 7.39 -8.67 -5.15
C GLY A 85 6.67 -7.37 -4.77
N VAL A 86 5.90 -6.84 -5.70
CA VAL A 86 5.17 -5.58 -5.54
C VAL A 86 4.16 -5.62 -4.38
N LEU A 87 3.61 -6.79 -4.07
CA LEU A 87 2.68 -6.96 -2.95
C LEU A 87 3.33 -6.54 -1.63
N ASN A 88 4.55 -7.03 -1.37
CA ASN A 88 5.25 -6.73 -0.13
C ASN A 88 5.87 -5.33 -0.15
N ASP A 89 6.30 -4.85 -1.31
CA ASP A 89 6.92 -3.54 -1.46
C ASP A 89 5.90 -2.39 -1.34
N MET A 90 4.76 -2.47 -2.05
CA MET A 90 3.89 -1.32 -2.26
C MET A 90 2.45 -1.49 -1.73
N MET A 91 1.94 -2.74 -1.62
CA MET A 91 0.56 -2.96 -1.15
C MET A 91 0.36 -2.49 0.29
N CYS A 92 1.41 -2.48 1.11
CA CYS A 92 1.37 -1.93 2.46
C CYS A 92 0.94 -0.46 2.47
N HIS A 93 1.42 0.35 1.51
CA HIS A 93 0.99 1.74 1.33
C HIS A 93 -0.50 1.81 0.98
N SER A 94 -0.91 1.19 -0.13
CA SER A 94 -2.28 1.27 -0.62
C SER A 94 -3.32 0.78 0.40
N VAL A 95 -3.00 -0.29 1.15
CA VAL A 95 -3.88 -0.79 2.22
C VAL A 95 -3.99 0.21 3.36
N GLU A 96 -2.86 0.77 3.80
CA GLU A 96 -2.85 1.70 4.92
C GLU A 96 -3.46 3.06 4.57
N GLU A 97 -3.22 3.58 3.37
CA GLU A 97 -3.85 4.80 2.87
C GLU A 97 -5.37 4.70 2.85
N ALA A 98 -5.89 3.63 2.25
CA ALA A 98 -7.33 3.40 2.18
C ALA A 98 -7.95 3.23 3.58
N ARG A 99 -7.30 2.46 4.47
CA ARG A 99 -7.70 2.29 5.85
C ARG A 99 -7.65 3.60 6.63
N PHE A 100 -6.57 4.38 6.46
CA PHE A 100 -6.41 5.69 7.08
C PHE A 100 -7.55 6.64 6.68
N LEU A 101 -7.90 6.71 5.39
CA LEU A 101 -8.97 7.55 4.90
C LEU A 101 -10.34 7.16 5.46
N LEU A 102 -10.61 5.85 5.63
CA LEU A 102 -11.84 5.31 6.21
C LEU A 102 -11.88 5.42 7.74
N THR A 103 -10.76 5.55 8.42
CA THR A 103 -10.72 5.66 9.89
C THR A 103 -11.19 7.05 10.32
N ASP A 104 -12.15 7.09 11.23
CA ASP A 104 -12.61 8.33 11.87
C ASP A 104 -11.43 9.02 12.56
N PRO A 105 -11.22 10.34 12.34
CA PRO A 105 -10.12 11.07 12.98
C PRO A 105 -10.13 11.06 14.51
N GLU A 106 -11.29 10.85 15.14
CA GLU A 106 -11.44 10.77 16.59
C GLU A 106 -11.22 9.35 17.14
N LYS A 107 -11.04 8.35 16.26
CA LYS A 107 -10.88 6.95 16.62
C LYS A 107 -9.48 6.43 16.27
N LYS A 108 -9.10 5.36 16.97
CA LYS A 108 -7.85 4.66 16.68
C LYS A 108 -7.98 3.81 15.41
N ARG A 109 -6.85 3.46 14.83
CA ARG A 109 -6.73 2.59 13.66
C ARG A 109 -7.45 1.24 13.87
N GLU A 110 -7.40 0.69 15.07
CA GLU A 110 -8.00 -0.59 15.46
C GLU A 110 -9.53 -0.58 15.48
N SER A 111 -10.16 0.61 15.35
CA SER A 111 -11.61 0.73 15.16
C SER A 111 -12.13 0.09 13.89
N LEU A 112 -11.23 -0.18 12.92
CA LEU A 112 -11.53 -0.93 11.71
C LEU A 112 -10.91 -2.33 11.77
N THR A 113 -11.77 -3.35 11.83
CA THR A 113 -11.36 -4.76 11.87
C THR A 113 -11.49 -5.37 10.49
N PRO A 114 -10.41 -5.92 9.88
CA PRO A 114 -10.50 -6.65 8.62
C PRO A 114 -11.22 -7.98 8.83
N VAL A 115 -12.17 -8.30 7.94
CA VAL A 115 -13.02 -9.50 8.03
C VAL A 115 -12.69 -10.50 6.94
N SER A 116 -12.47 -10.01 5.72
CA SER A 116 -12.15 -10.86 4.59
C SER A 116 -11.22 -10.14 3.60
N VAL A 117 -10.43 -10.93 2.89
CA VAL A 117 -9.58 -10.46 1.78
C VAL A 117 -9.76 -11.39 0.59
N ASN A 118 -10.00 -10.79 -0.57
CA ASN A 118 -9.91 -11.46 -1.87
C ASN A 118 -8.80 -10.75 -2.66
N ALA A 119 -7.79 -11.49 -3.12
CA ALA A 119 -6.63 -10.91 -3.76
C ALA A 119 -6.18 -11.71 -4.99
N TYR A 120 -5.57 -11.00 -5.93
CA TYR A 120 -4.91 -11.57 -7.10
C TYR A 120 -3.52 -10.95 -7.24
N ALA A 121 -2.53 -11.79 -7.50
CA ALA A 121 -1.16 -11.37 -7.80
C ALA A 121 -0.65 -12.09 -9.04
N SER A 122 0.18 -11.45 -9.82
CA SER A 122 0.70 -11.99 -11.09
C SER A 122 2.00 -11.34 -11.50
N CYS A 123 2.74 -12.04 -12.37
CA CYS A 123 3.86 -11.49 -13.12
C CYS A 123 3.35 -11.15 -14.53
N LEU A 124 3.25 -9.88 -14.86
CA LEU A 124 2.67 -9.40 -16.11
C LEU A 124 3.71 -8.91 -17.11
N LYS A 125 4.68 -8.14 -16.66
CA LYS A 125 5.67 -7.46 -17.49
C LYS A 125 7.06 -8.04 -17.34
N TRP A 126 7.58 -8.01 -16.12
CA TRP A 126 9.01 -8.22 -15.87
C TRP A 126 9.48 -9.67 -16.02
N GLN A 127 8.54 -10.64 -16.06
CA GLN A 127 8.82 -12.04 -16.39
C GLN A 127 8.95 -12.29 -17.91
N ARG A 128 8.62 -11.33 -18.76
CA ARG A 128 8.82 -11.47 -20.21
C ARG A 128 10.32 -11.43 -20.51
N PRO A 129 10.83 -12.28 -21.42
CA PRO A 129 12.27 -12.41 -21.65
C PRO A 129 12.99 -11.09 -21.95
N GLU A 130 12.39 -10.23 -22.74
CA GLU A 130 12.94 -8.93 -23.13
C GLU A 130 13.12 -7.98 -21.93
N TYR A 131 12.19 -7.99 -20.97
CA TYR A 131 12.28 -7.17 -19.75
C TYR A 131 13.19 -7.80 -18.70
N ALA A 132 13.18 -9.12 -18.55
CA ALA A 132 14.09 -9.83 -17.68
C ALA A 132 15.57 -9.65 -18.10
N GLU A 133 15.84 -9.58 -19.41
CA GLU A 133 17.15 -9.26 -19.93
C GLU A 133 17.60 -7.83 -19.56
N ILE A 134 16.68 -6.87 -19.60
CA ILE A 134 16.96 -5.48 -19.16
C ILE A 134 17.35 -5.46 -17.68
N LEU A 135 16.60 -6.17 -16.82
CA LEU A 135 16.95 -6.27 -15.39
C LEU A 135 18.31 -6.93 -15.17
N SER A 136 18.59 -8.00 -15.89
CA SER A 136 19.89 -8.68 -15.79
C SER A 136 21.04 -7.75 -16.18
N LYS A 137 20.91 -7.03 -17.28
CA LYS A 137 21.91 -6.04 -17.73
C LYS A 137 22.10 -4.92 -16.70
N ASN A 138 21.01 -4.34 -16.21
CA ASN A 138 21.05 -3.22 -15.26
C ASN A 138 21.62 -3.62 -13.89
N SER A 139 21.45 -4.88 -13.49
CA SER A 139 22.00 -5.42 -12.24
C SER A 139 23.43 -5.94 -12.37
N GLY A 140 24.04 -5.86 -13.56
CA GLY A 140 25.36 -6.47 -13.82
C GLY A 140 25.32 -7.99 -13.74
N GLY A 141 24.23 -8.64 -14.13
CA GLY A 141 24.02 -10.08 -14.12
C GLY A 141 23.66 -10.66 -12.73
N LYS A 142 23.39 -9.82 -11.74
CA LYS A 142 23.06 -10.25 -10.38
C LYS A 142 21.62 -10.75 -10.24
N THR A 143 20.70 -10.23 -11.05
CA THR A 143 19.28 -10.59 -11.02
C THR A 143 18.92 -11.51 -12.18
N ASP A 144 18.44 -12.71 -11.88
CA ASP A 144 17.86 -13.64 -12.85
C ASP A 144 16.36 -13.80 -12.54
N TYR A 145 15.59 -12.85 -13.04
CA TYR A 145 14.16 -12.77 -12.78
C TYR A 145 13.34 -13.87 -13.46
N LEU A 146 13.89 -14.53 -14.50
CA LEU A 146 13.23 -15.69 -15.12
C LEU A 146 13.29 -16.93 -14.25
N LYS A 147 14.38 -17.09 -13.48
CA LYS A 147 14.51 -18.21 -12.53
C LYS A 147 13.72 -18.00 -11.25
N ARG A 148 13.63 -16.77 -10.78
CA ARG A 148 13.02 -16.43 -9.48
C ARG A 148 12.12 -15.21 -9.64
N PRO A 149 11.04 -15.31 -10.44
CA PRO A 149 10.12 -14.22 -10.60
C PRO A 149 9.36 -13.98 -9.28
N SER A 150 9.15 -12.72 -8.96
CA SER A 150 8.17 -12.28 -7.97
C SER A 150 7.05 -11.53 -8.68
N GLU A 151 5.91 -11.36 -8.02
CA GLU A 151 4.79 -10.66 -8.62
C GLU A 151 5.12 -9.19 -8.87
N ASP A 152 4.77 -8.68 -10.05
CA ASP A 152 4.92 -7.28 -10.46
C ASP A 152 3.58 -6.54 -10.54
N PHE A 153 2.49 -7.26 -10.25
CA PHE A 153 1.14 -6.75 -10.14
C PHE A 153 0.40 -7.44 -9.01
N ALA A 154 -0.31 -6.67 -8.18
CA ALA A 154 -1.23 -7.21 -7.19
C ALA A 154 -2.46 -6.31 -7.02
N ARG A 155 -3.61 -6.93 -6.74
CA ARG A 155 -4.88 -6.27 -6.44
C ARG A 155 -5.58 -6.96 -5.29
N SER A 156 -6.25 -6.20 -4.41
CA SER A 156 -7.08 -6.78 -3.37
C SER A 156 -8.40 -6.07 -3.18
N LEU A 157 -9.37 -6.82 -2.66
CA LEU A 157 -10.63 -6.35 -2.12
C LEU A 157 -10.69 -6.79 -0.65
N ILE A 158 -10.78 -5.82 0.27
CA ILE A 158 -10.77 -6.06 1.70
C ILE A 158 -12.09 -5.56 2.30
N GLU A 159 -12.80 -6.43 3.01
CA GLU A 159 -13.94 -6.04 3.83
C GLU A 159 -13.46 -5.72 5.24
N TYR A 160 -13.84 -4.55 5.75
CA TYR A 160 -13.70 -4.16 7.15
C TYR A 160 -15.04 -4.04 7.83
N ARG A 161 -15.03 -4.16 9.15
CA ARG A 161 -16.11 -3.77 10.04
C ARG A 161 -15.62 -2.70 11.01
N ASP A 162 -16.46 -1.71 11.25
CA ASP A 162 -16.22 -0.77 12.33
C ASP A 162 -16.79 -1.27 13.66
N GLU A 163 -16.69 -0.47 14.72
CA GLU A 163 -17.18 -0.79 16.05
C GLU A 163 -18.72 -0.94 16.11
N GLU A 164 -19.44 -0.34 15.17
CA GLU A 164 -20.90 -0.44 15.02
C GLU A 164 -21.31 -1.58 14.07
N ASN A 165 -20.34 -2.42 13.65
CA ASN A 165 -20.52 -3.51 12.70
C ASN A 165 -20.95 -3.06 11.30
N GLN A 166 -20.73 -1.79 10.94
CA GLN A 166 -20.96 -1.31 9.58
C GLN A 166 -19.90 -1.88 8.63
N LYS A 167 -20.37 -2.26 7.44
CA LYS A 167 -19.47 -2.77 6.37
C LYS A 167 -18.77 -1.64 5.66
N LEU A 168 -17.47 -1.78 5.50
CA LEU A 168 -16.60 -0.89 4.75
C LEU A 168 -15.79 -1.72 3.77
N VAL A 169 -15.54 -1.16 2.60
CA VAL A 169 -14.82 -1.87 1.54
C VAL A 169 -13.59 -1.07 1.14
N VAL A 170 -12.49 -1.77 0.97
CA VAL A 170 -11.24 -1.24 0.44
C VAL A 170 -10.85 -2.01 -0.81
N GLU A 171 -10.60 -1.30 -1.90
CA GLU A 171 -9.97 -1.83 -3.11
C GLU A 171 -8.55 -1.29 -3.21
N THR A 172 -7.58 -2.16 -3.42
CA THR A 172 -6.18 -1.74 -3.61
C THR A 172 -5.57 -2.34 -4.86
N THR A 173 -4.68 -1.59 -5.47
CA THR A 173 -3.89 -2.05 -6.62
C THR A 173 -2.47 -1.56 -6.49
N THR A 174 -1.50 -2.42 -6.79
CA THR A 174 -0.09 -2.05 -6.87
C THR A 174 0.57 -2.66 -8.09
N SER A 175 1.51 -1.95 -8.68
CA SER A 175 2.17 -2.44 -9.90
C SER A 175 3.57 -1.86 -10.08
N TRP A 176 4.50 -2.71 -10.54
CA TRP A 176 5.78 -2.32 -11.11
C TRP A 176 5.72 -2.20 -12.64
N CYS A 177 4.53 -2.26 -13.22
CA CYS A 177 4.32 -2.25 -14.67
C CYS A 177 3.97 -0.86 -15.22
N PHE A 178 3.83 0.14 -14.38
CA PHE A 178 3.50 1.50 -14.79
C PHE A 178 4.57 2.09 -15.70
N VAL A 179 4.15 2.77 -16.76
CA VAL A 179 5.04 3.46 -17.70
C VAL A 179 4.76 4.95 -17.59
N GLY A 180 5.71 5.68 -17.02
CA GLY A 180 5.58 7.12 -16.78
C GLY A 180 6.67 7.61 -15.83
N ALA A 181 6.73 8.90 -15.63
CA ALA A 181 7.67 9.51 -14.72
C ALA A 181 7.18 9.37 -13.27
N GLY A 182 8.08 8.94 -12.37
CA GLY A 182 7.85 8.95 -10.95
C GLY A 182 6.88 7.88 -10.44
N LEU A 183 6.23 8.21 -9.36
CA LEU A 183 5.27 7.38 -8.63
C LEU A 183 3.85 7.86 -8.91
N ARG A 184 3.01 6.97 -9.42
CA ARG A 184 1.57 7.21 -9.53
C ARG A 184 0.89 6.80 -8.23
N LEU A 185 0.29 7.77 -7.56
CA LEU A 185 -0.59 7.58 -6.42
C LEU A 185 -1.99 8.03 -6.80
N SER A 186 -2.98 7.18 -6.61
CA SER A 186 -4.38 7.57 -6.77
C SER A 186 -5.21 7.00 -5.64
N MET A 187 -6.09 7.83 -5.08
CA MET A 187 -7.00 7.46 -4.00
C MET A 187 -8.37 8.00 -4.27
N GLU A 188 -9.37 7.19 -4.00
CA GLU A 188 -10.78 7.57 -4.07
C GLU A 188 -11.44 7.23 -2.75
N LEU A 189 -12.34 8.09 -2.29
CA LEU A 189 -13.12 7.87 -1.09
C LEU A 189 -14.58 8.22 -1.37
N PHE A 190 -15.49 7.32 -1.02
CA PHE A 190 -16.91 7.47 -1.26
C PHE A 190 -17.70 7.42 0.04
N GLY A 191 -18.59 8.38 0.21
CA GLY A 191 -19.61 8.42 1.25
C GLY A 191 -21.01 8.53 0.64
N PRO A 192 -22.06 8.69 1.49
CA PRO A 192 -23.44 8.68 1.01
C PRO A 192 -23.76 9.72 -0.06
N GLU A 193 -23.25 10.95 0.08
CA GLU A 193 -23.53 12.08 -0.84
C GLU A 193 -22.27 12.88 -1.18
N TYR A 194 -21.10 12.24 -1.08
CA TYR A 194 -19.82 12.86 -1.43
C TYR A 194 -18.83 11.85 -1.95
N SER A 195 -17.87 12.34 -2.72
CA SER A 195 -16.69 11.59 -3.12
C SER A 195 -15.45 12.49 -3.08
N MET A 196 -14.31 11.85 -2.92
CA MET A 196 -12.99 12.49 -2.99
C MET A 196 -12.13 11.73 -3.99
N PHE A 197 -11.35 12.47 -4.76
CA PHE A 197 -10.34 11.92 -5.63
C PHE A 197 -9.01 12.64 -5.41
N VAL A 198 -7.95 11.89 -5.21
CA VAL A 198 -6.57 12.36 -5.10
C VAL A 198 -5.72 11.66 -6.14
N ASN A 199 -4.93 12.42 -6.88
CA ASN A 199 -3.96 11.90 -7.82
C ASN A 199 -2.68 12.73 -7.73
N THR A 200 -1.52 12.09 -7.68
CA THR A 200 -0.22 12.76 -7.66
C THR A 200 0.27 13.16 -9.05
N LEU A 201 -0.35 12.62 -10.09
CA LEU A 201 -0.09 12.97 -11.49
C LEU A 201 -1.27 13.77 -12.02
N ASP A 202 -1.11 15.09 -12.15
CA ASP A 202 -2.17 16.00 -12.61
C ASP A 202 -2.57 15.73 -14.06
N LEU A 203 -1.63 15.33 -14.90
CA LEU A 203 -1.86 14.94 -16.28
C LEU A 203 -0.82 13.91 -16.70
N SER A 204 -1.27 12.74 -17.12
CA SER A 204 -0.44 11.73 -17.80
C SER A 204 -1.07 11.37 -19.14
N LEU A 205 -0.35 11.58 -20.19
CA LEU A 205 -0.70 11.15 -21.54
C LEU A 205 0.08 9.91 -21.89
#